data_ddc546ffbdff2d1e967b1ca69f80bd3e
#
_entry.id   ddc546ffbdff2d1e967b1ca69f80bd3e
#
_cell.length_a   1.000
_cell.length_b   1.000
_cell.length_c   1.000
_cell.angle_alpha   90.00
_cell.angle_beta   90.00
_cell.angle_gamma   90.00
#
_symmetry.space_group_name_H-M   'P 1'
#
loop_
_entity.id
_entity.type
_entity.pdbx_description
1 polymer ?
#
loop_
_entity_poly.entity_id
_entity_poly.type
_entity_poly.pdbx_seq_one_letter_code
_entity_poly.pdbx_strand_id
1 'polypeptide(L)'
;MTDFKKIEEEALLEVLHAAESYEEAALYNTEKVMQAFRKHMVSDFYLKPTTGYAYSDVGREKLDEIYADIFKTEAALVRSQFVSGTHALAVALLGVLKAGDEVIAATGTPYDTMQTIIGVPVKTPGSLTDLGVVYKEIPMIGSQIDLEKITAAITAKTKMIHIQRSCGYSSVRKTLRIEEIGTICKAAKAIKPDIFVLLTTVMVNLLKNKNQQKLELI
;
A
#
# COMPACT_ATOMS: atom_id res chain seq x y z
N MET A 1 -18.54 -36.24 25.53
CA MET A 1 -18.10 -36.15 24.14
C MET A 1 -18.63 -34.85 23.60
N THR A 2 -17.74 -33.97 23.16
CA THR A 2 -18.12 -32.70 22.54
C THR A 2 -18.78 -33.00 21.20
N ASP A 3 -19.99 -32.47 21.01
CA ASP A 3 -20.70 -32.66 19.75
C ASP A 3 -20.08 -31.73 18.68
N PHE A 4 -19.08 -32.23 17.97
CA PHE A 4 -18.38 -31.47 16.95
C PHE A 4 -19.31 -31.02 15.80
N LYS A 5 -20.38 -31.77 15.53
CA LYS A 5 -21.33 -31.40 14.51
C LYS A 5 -22.11 -30.15 14.88
N LYS A 6 -22.47 -30.01 16.14
CA LYS A 6 -23.16 -28.81 16.66
C LYS A 6 -22.24 -27.58 16.60
N ILE A 7 -20.96 -27.75 16.96
CA ILE A 7 -19.96 -26.66 16.87
C ILE A 7 -19.77 -26.23 15.41
N GLU A 8 -19.72 -27.20 14.49
CA GLU A 8 -19.60 -26.91 13.05
C GLU A 8 -20.81 -26.13 12.52
N GLU A 9 -22.03 -26.55 12.88
CA GLU A 9 -23.27 -25.87 12.49
C GLU A 9 -23.34 -24.44 13.04
N GLU A 10 -23.00 -24.23 14.29
CA GLU A 10 -22.97 -22.89 14.94
C GLU A 10 -21.92 -22.00 14.26
N ALA A 11 -20.70 -22.50 14.04
CA ALA A 11 -19.64 -21.77 13.40
C ALA A 11 -19.97 -21.41 11.94
N LEU A 12 -20.63 -22.32 11.22
CA LEU A 12 -21.06 -22.08 9.84
C LEU A 12 -22.08 -20.95 9.76
N LEU A 13 -23.05 -20.90 10.69
CA LEU A 13 -24.04 -19.81 10.74
C LEU A 13 -23.38 -18.47 11.01
N GLU A 14 -22.41 -18.39 11.92
CA GLU A 14 -21.66 -17.16 12.20
C GLU A 14 -20.85 -16.70 10.99
N VAL A 15 -20.18 -17.63 10.31
CA VAL A 15 -19.41 -17.33 9.11
C VAL A 15 -20.31 -16.85 7.97
N LEU A 16 -21.46 -17.49 7.74
CA LEU A 16 -22.41 -17.08 6.70
C LEU A 16 -22.92 -15.66 6.94
N HIS A 17 -23.29 -15.34 8.18
CA HIS A 17 -23.75 -14.00 8.54
C HIS A 17 -22.66 -12.93 8.35
N ALA A 18 -21.40 -13.24 8.70
CA ALA A 18 -20.27 -12.36 8.47
C ALA A 18 -19.94 -12.23 6.97
N ALA A 19 -20.16 -13.28 6.18
CA ALA A 19 -19.84 -13.32 4.75
C ALA A 19 -20.70 -12.36 3.91
N GLU A 20 -21.94 -12.09 4.29
CA GLU A 20 -22.85 -11.19 3.54
C GLU A 20 -22.22 -9.84 3.24
N SER A 21 -21.56 -9.22 4.22
CA SER A 21 -20.90 -7.91 4.04
C SER A 21 -19.68 -7.98 3.11
N TYR A 22 -19.02 -9.13 3.04
CA TYR A 22 -17.90 -9.35 2.12
C TYR A 22 -18.38 -9.63 0.70
N GLU A 23 -19.52 -10.32 0.53
CA GLU A 23 -20.12 -10.57 -0.77
C GLU A 23 -20.57 -9.27 -1.45
N GLU A 24 -21.20 -8.37 -0.71
CA GLU A 24 -21.55 -7.03 -1.22
C GLU A 24 -20.31 -6.23 -1.65
N ALA A 25 -19.24 -6.26 -0.85
CA ALA A 25 -17.99 -5.59 -1.18
C ALA A 25 -17.31 -6.23 -2.40
N ALA A 26 -17.35 -7.55 -2.52
CA ALA A 26 -16.80 -8.29 -3.66
C ALA A 26 -17.57 -7.97 -4.94
N LEU A 27 -18.90 -7.96 -4.89
CA LEU A 27 -19.76 -7.61 -6.03
C LEU A 27 -19.48 -6.18 -6.49
N TYR A 28 -19.47 -5.22 -5.58
CA TYR A 28 -19.17 -3.82 -5.89
C TYR A 28 -17.79 -3.65 -6.54
N ASN A 29 -16.78 -4.29 -6.01
CA ASN A 29 -15.42 -4.18 -6.56
C ASN A 29 -15.27 -4.93 -7.89
N THR A 30 -15.94 -6.07 -8.07
CA THR A 30 -15.98 -6.79 -9.35
C THR A 30 -16.64 -5.94 -10.42
N GLU A 31 -17.78 -5.32 -10.13
CA GLU A 31 -18.46 -4.42 -11.06
C GLU A 31 -17.56 -3.24 -11.44
N LYS A 32 -16.91 -2.61 -10.47
CA LYS A 32 -15.97 -1.50 -10.69
C LYS A 32 -14.82 -1.89 -11.64
N VAL A 33 -14.24 -3.08 -11.44
CA VAL A 33 -13.19 -3.61 -12.33
C VAL A 33 -13.75 -3.85 -13.74
N MET A 34 -14.91 -4.50 -13.85
CA MET A 34 -15.54 -4.75 -15.15
C MET A 34 -15.92 -3.47 -15.88
N GLN A 35 -16.36 -2.43 -15.15
CA GLN A 35 -16.63 -1.12 -15.72
C GLN A 35 -15.36 -0.46 -16.27
N ALA A 36 -14.23 -0.57 -15.55
CA ALA A 36 -12.94 -0.06 -16.03
C ALA A 36 -12.52 -0.77 -17.34
N PHE A 37 -12.63 -2.10 -17.41
CA PHE A 37 -12.35 -2.85 -18.64
C PHE A 37 -13.24 -2.42 -19.80
N ARG A 38 -14.54 -2.22 -19.58
CA ARG A 38 -15.49 -1.72 -20.60
C ARG A 38 -15.14 -0.30 -21.05
N LYS A 39 -14.90 0.61 -20.10
CA LYS A 39 -14.54 2.00 -20.36
C LYS A 39 -13.29 2.12 -21.23
N HIS A 40 -12.28 1.30 -20.96
CA HIS A 40 -11.05 1.26 -21.71
C HIS A 40 -11.10 0.36 -22.95
N MET A 41 -12.29 -0.15 -23.30
CA MET A 41 -12.56 -0.95 -24.51
C MET A 41 -11.57 -2.11 -24.69
N VAL A 42 -11.32 -2.86 -23.60
CA VAL A 42 -10.37 -3.97 -23.64
C VAL A 42 -10.90 -5.07 -24.56
N SER A 43 -10.08 -5.46 -25.53
CA SER A 43 -10.37 -6.52 -26.50
C SER A 43 -9.20 -7.51 -26.58
N ASP A 44 -9.33 -8.55 -27.36
CA ASP A 44 -8.30 -9.54 -27.64
C ASP A 44 -7.05 -8.93 -28.27
N PHE A 45 -7.17 -7.74 -28.90
CA PHE A 45 -6.04 -6.99 -29.44
C PHE A 45 -4.98 -6.70 -28.38
N TYR A 46 -5.39 -6.28 -27.17
CA TYR A 46 -4.46 -5.97 -26.07
C TYR A 46 -3.87 -7.20 -25.37
N LEU A 47 -4.42 -8.39 -25.66
CA LEU A 47 -3.93 -9.66 -25.10
C LEU A 47 -2.90 -10.34 -26.01
N LYS A 48 -2.68 -9.80 -27.21
CA LYS A 48 -1.69 -10.33 -28.14
C LYS A 48 -0.27 -9.99 -27.70
N PRO A 49 0.71 -10.85 -27.96
CA PRO A 49 2.09 -10.58 -27.60
C PRO A 49 2.63 -9.39 -28.41
N THR A 50 3.50 -8.61 -27.77
CA THR A 50 4.24 -7.50 -28.35
C THR A 50 5.73 -7.78 -28.32
N THR A 51 6.57 -6.89 -28.87
CA THR A 51 8.03 -7.03 -28.87
C THR A 51 8.63 -6.98 -27.45
N GLY A 52 7.91 -6.46 -26.47
CA GLY A 52 8.37 -6.33 -25.10
C GLY A 52 9.38 -5.18 -24.84
N TYR A 53 9.77 -4.42 -25.86
CA TYR A 53 10.72 -3.31 -25.75
C TYR A 53 10.12 -2.01 -25.19
N ALA A 54 8.87 -2.02 -24.77
CA ALA A 54 8.12 -0.89 -24.24
C ALA A 54 7.83 0.26 -25.22
N TYR A 55 8.34 0.24 -26.42
CA TYR A 55 7.97 1.17 -27.47
C TYR A 55 6.65 0.73 -28.09
N SER A 56 5.60 1.56 -27.94
CA SER A 56 4.26 1.28 -28.45
C SER A 56 3.67 -0.05 -27.94
N ASP A 57 3.96 -0.38 -26.67
CA ASP A 57 3.38 -1.54 -26.01
C ASP A 57 1.99 -1.19 -25.46
N VAL A 58 1.05 -1.15 -26.38
CA VAL A 58 -0.33 -0.71 -26.10
C VAL A 58 -1.04 -1.51 -25.00
N GLY A 59 -0.67 -2.77 -24.82
CA GLY A 59 -1.22 -3.62 -23.75
C GLY A 59 -0.79 -3.15 -22.35
N ARG A 60 0.49 -2.78 -22.20
CA ARG A 60 1.03 -2.26 -20.94
C ARG A 60 0.45 -0.91 -20.59
N GLU A 61 0.40 0.01 -21.57
CA GLU A 61 -0.19 1.33 -21.39
C GLU A 61 -1.67 1.21 -20.98
N LYS A 62 -2.40 0.34 -21.68
CA LYS A 62 -3.80 0.06 -21.36
C LYS A 62 -4.00 -0.50 -19.95
N LEU A 63 -3.10 -1.37 -19.48
CA LEU A 63 -3.15 -1.91 -18.13
C LEU A 63 -2.91 -0.83 -17.07
N ASP A 64 -1.98 0.08 -17.31
CA ASP A 64 -1.75 1.24 -16.43
C ASP A 64 -3.00 2.12 -16.32
N GLU A 65 -3.64 2.45 -17.44
CA GLU A 65 -4.88 3.23 -17.47
C GLU A 65 -6.03 2.56 -16.68
N ILE A 66 -6.19 1.25 -16.85
CA ILE A 66 -7.20 0.46 -16.11
C ILE A 66 -6.94 0.50 -14.62
N TYR A 67 -5.71 0.28 -14.20
CA TYR A 67 -5.35 0.33 -12.77
C TYR A 67 -5.52 1.72 -12.20
N ALA A 68 -5.10 2.76 -12.91
CA ALA A 68 -5.32 4.14 -12.49
C ALA A 68 -6.82 4.44 -12.29
N ASP A 69 -7.67 3.97 -13.21
CA ASP A 69 -9.13 4.18 -13.12
C ASP A 69 -9.76 3.37 -11.97
N ILE A 70 -9.39 2.08 -11.81
CA ILE A 70 -9.88 1.23 -10.72
C ILE A 70 -9.54 1.85 -9.36
N PHE A 71 -8.31 2.33 -9.20
CA PHE A 71 -7.81 2.86 -7.94
C PHE A 71 -8.04 4.36 -7.79
N LYS A 72 -8.58 5.05 -8.80
CA LYS A 72 -8.80 6.50 -8.79
C LYS A 72 -7.52 7.30 -8.52
N THR A 73 -6.43 6.87 -9.11
CA THR A 73 -5.12 7.52 -9.03
C THR A 73 -4.83 8.28 -10.33
N GLU A 74 -3.92 9.25 -10.26
CA GLU A 74 -3.46 10.02 -11.41
C GLU A 74 -2.77 9.13 -12.44
N ALA A 75 -1.97 8.16 -11.97
CA ALA A 75 -1.26 7.21 -12.80
C ALA A 75 -1.09 5.87 -12.09
N ALA A 76 -0.78 4.83 -12.84
CA ALA A 76 -0.35 3.54 -12.34
C ALA A 76 0.86 3.04 -13.13
N LEU A 77 1.64 2.17 -12.53
CA LEU A 77 2.75 1.49 -13.16
C LEU A 77 2.67 0.00 -12.86
N VAL A 78 2.16 -0.76 -13.82
CA VAL A 78 1.93 -2.20 -13.70
C VAL A 78 2.86 -2.95 -14.64
N ARG A 79 3.89 -3.60 -14.12
CA ARG A 79 4.95 -4.22 -14.94
C ARG A 79 5.33 -5.58 -14.40
N SER A 80 5.46 -6.56 -15.29
CA SER A 80 6.00 -7.89 -14.97
C SER A 80 7.47 -7.85 -14.54
N GLN A 81 8.17 -6.77 -14.88
CA GLN A 81 9.56 -6.53 -14.45
C GLN A 81 9.68 -6.22 -12.95
N PHE A 82 8.60 -5.87 -12.28
CA PHE A 82 8.56 -5.88 -10.82
C PHE A 82 8.41 -7.33 -10.32
N VAL A 83 9.54 -7.97 -10.10
CA VAL A 83 9.60 -9.41 -9.78
C VAL A 83 9.01 -9.78 -8.42
N SER A 84 8.75 -8.78 -7.56
CA SER A 84 8.12 -8.95 -6.25
C SER A 84 7.55 -7.63 -5.73
N GLY A 85 6.67 -7.70 -4.72
CA GLY A 85 6.21 -6.52 -3.99
C GLY A 85 7.37 -5.75 -3.34
N THR A 86 8.35 -6.45 -2.79
CA THR A 86 9.57 -5.84 -2.22
C THR A 86 10.35 -5.05 -3.27
N HIS A 87 10.49 -5.58 -4.50
CA HIS A 87 11.13 -4.86 -5.60
C HIS A 87 10.36 -3.58 -5.97
N ALA A 88 9.05 -3.64 -6.08
CA ALA A 88 8.23 -2.46 -6.36
C ALA A 88 8.40 -1.37 -5.29
N LEU A 89 8.45 -1.76 -4.01
CA LEU A 89 8.69 -0.84 -2.90
C LEU A 89 10.11 -0.26 -2.91
N ALA A 90 11.12 -1.08 -3.21
CA ALA A 90 12.50 -0.60 -3.37
C ALA A 90 12.61 0.47 -4.46
N VAL A 91 11.99 0.22 -5.63
CA VAL A 91 11.95 1.18 -6.74
C VAL A 91 11.26 2.47 -6.32
N ALA A 92 10.14 2.41 -5.61
CA ALA A 92 9.42 3.59 -5.14
C ALA A 92 10.27 4.42 -4.14
N LEU A 93 10.97 3.75 -3.21
CA LEU A 93 11.84 4.42 -2.25
C LEU A 93 13.06 5.07 -2.92
N LEU A 94 13.78 4.30 -3.74
CA LEU A 94 14.99 4.77 -4.42
C LEU A 94 14.68 5.80 -5.52
N GLY A 95 13.48 5.79 -6.09
CA GLY A 95 13.05 6.77 -7.08
C GLY A 95 12.77 8.16 -6.50
N VAL A 96 12.50 8.24 -5.20
CA VAL A 96 12.13 9.50 -4.52
C VAL A 96 13.23 10.01 -3.58
N LEU A 97 13.89 9.10 -2.85
CA LEU A 97 14.83 9.45 -1.79
C LEU A 97 16.26 9.59 -2.32
N LYS A 98 16.96 10.61 -1.84
CA LYS A 98 18.36 10.90 -2.15
C LYS A 98 19.17 11.03 -0.87
N ALA A 99 20.50 11.00 -1.00
CA ALA A 99 21.40 11.25 0.12
C ALA A 99 21.07 12.57 0.81
N GLY A 100 20.94 12.53 2.13
CA GLY A 100 20.56 13.65 2.97
C GLY A 100 19.06 13.84 3.19
N ASP A 101 18.20 13.17 2.43
CA ASP A 101 16.76 13.13 2.68
C ASP A 101 16.43 12.30 3.92
N GLU A 102 15.33 12.64 4.57
CA GLU A 102 14.80 11.87 5.70
C GLU A 102 13.51 11.14 5.30
N VAL A 103 13.41 9.87 5.72
CA VAL A 103 12.20 9.06 5.66
C VAL A 103 11.73 8.69 7.07
N ILE A 104 10.44 8.88 7.35
CA ILE A 104 9.81 8.55 8.62
C ILE A 104 8.92 7.32 8.44
N ALA A 105 9.22 6.22 9.12
CA ALA A 105 8.32 5.08 9.26
C ALA A 105 7.28 5.40 10.36
N ALA A 106 6.08 5.76 9.95
CA ALA A 106 5.03 6.27 10.84
C ALA A 106 4.28 5.18 11.62
N THR A 107 4.53 3.92 11.33
CA THR A 107 3.84 2.77 11.90
C THR A 107 4.77 1.78 12.59
N GLY A 108 5.91 2.26 13.08
CA GLY A 108 6.94 1.43 13.70
C GLY A 108 7.77 0.66 12.68
N THR A 109 8.53 -0.31 13.18
CA THR A 109 9.46 -1.12 12.38
C THR A 109 8.76 -1.79 11.20
N PRO A 110 9.20 -1.56 9.96
CA PRO A 110 8.66 -2.26 8.80
C PRO A 110 9.00 -3.75 8.84
N TYR A 111 8.36 -4.55 7.99
CA TYR A 111 8.69 -5.98 7.88
C TYR A 111 10.13 -6.21 7.38
N ASP A 112 10.65 -7.39 7.60
CA ASP A 112 12.06 -7.77 7.47
C ASP A 112 12.71 -7.42 6.11
N THR A 113 12.04 -7.73 5.00
CA THR A 113 12.58 -7.40 3.67
C THR A 113 12.68 -5.89 3.43
N MET A 114 11.77 -5.10 4.00
CA MET A 114 11.88 -3.64 3.98
C MET A 114 12.99 -3.12 4.88
N GLN A 115 13.23 -3.74 6.03
CA GLN A 115 14.36 -3.40 6.89
C GLN A 115 15.69 -3.58 6.15
N THR A 116 15.80 -4.65 5.35
CA THR A 116 17.01 -4.89 4.52
C THR A 116 17.19 -3.78 3.46
N ILE A 117 16.12 -3.36 2.76
CA ILE A 117 16.18 -2.27 1.79
C ILE A 117 16.56 -0.95 2.45
N ILE A 118 15.99 -0.67 3.61
CA ILE A 118 16.28 0.54 4.38
C ILE A 118 17.70 0.48 4.97
N GLY A 119 18.18 -0.68 5.37
CA GLY A 119 19.45 -0.88 6.04
C GLY A 119 19.37 -0.67 7.56
N VAL A 120 18.35 -1.27 8.19
CA VAL A 120 18.10 -1.25 9.63
C VAL A 120 17.72 -2.64 10.12
N PRO A 121 18.05 -3.05 11.35
CA PRO A 121 18.91 -2.32 12.31
C PRO A 121 20.39 -2.32 11.88
N VAL A 122 20.76 -3.13 10.89
CA VAL A 122 22.14 -3.25 10.39
C VAL A 122 22.23 -2.64 9.01
N LYS A 123 23.19 -1.71 8.85
CA LYS A 123 23.49 -1.08 7.58
C LYS A 123 23.97 -2.13 6.57
N THR A 124 23.22 -2.28 5.48
CA THR A 124 23.51 -3.22 4.41
C THR A 124 24.06 -2.45 3.20
N PRO A 125 25.12 -2.90 2.53
CA PRO A 125 25.64 -2.26 1.33
C PRO A 125 24.55 -2.08 0.26
N GLY A 126 24.43 -0.86 -0.28
CA GLY A 126 23.40 -0.50 -1.25
C GLY A 126 22.01 -0.20 -0.67
N SER A 127 21.83 -0.29 0.66
CA SER A 127 20.58 0.11 1.33
C SER A 127 20.43 1.63 1.38
N LEU A 128 19.21 2.12 1.68
CA LEU A 128 18.94 3.56 1.77
C LEU A 128 19.86 4.28 2.75
N THR A 129 20.09 3.69 3.94
CA THR A 129 21.00 4.29 4.93
C THR A 129 22.47 4.26 4.46
N ASP A 130 22.85 3.27 3.67
CA ASP A 130 24.18 3.22 3.06
C ASP A 130 24.35 4.29 1.99
N LEU A 131 23.29 4.57 1.24
CA LEU A 131 23.22 5.65 0.25
C LEU A 131 23.07 7.05 0.88
N GLY A 132 23.06 7.16 2.20
CA GLY A 132 23.02 8.43 2.92
C GLY A 132 21.62 8.97 3.22
N VAL A 133 20.57 8.17 3.08
CA VAL A 133 19.22 8.52 3.53
C VAL A 133 19.13 8.35 5.04
N VAL A 134 18.48 9.29 5.72
CA VAL A 134 18.26 9.24 7.16
C VAL A 134 16.92 8.58 7.45
N TYR A 135 16.94 7.46 8.15
CA TYR A 135 15.75 6.74 8.56
C TYR A 135 15.34 7.12 9.99
N LYS A 136 14.07 7.42 10.19
CA LYS A 136 13.45 7.64 11.50
C LYS A 136 12.27 6.70 11.67
N GLU A 137 12.11 6.18 12.87
CA GLU A 137 11.00 5.29 13.20
C GLU A 137 10.18 5.88 14.34
N ILE A 138 8.86 5.89 14.15
CA ILE A 138 7.90 6.28 15.18
C ILE A 138 7.14 5.02 15.59
N PRO A 139 7.42 4.46 16.76
CA PRO A 139 6.69 3.30 17.25
C PRO A 139 5.23 3.63 17.52
N MET A 140 4.37 2.66 17.29
CA MET A 140 2.96 2.75 17.68
C MET A 140 2.81 2.65 19.20
N ILE A 141 1.81 3.33 19.76
CA ILE A 141 1.43 3.20 21.17
C ILE A 141 0.38 2.09 21.26
N GLY A 142 0.80 0.89 21.63
CA GLY A 142 -0.03 -0.29 21.49
C GLY A 142 -0.37 -0.52 20.02
N SER A 143 -1.66 -0.46 19.68
CA SER A 143 -2.13 -0.56 18.29
C SER A 143 -2.57 0.77 17.68
N GLN A 144 -2.21 1.91 18.28
CA GLN A 144 -2.58 3.24 17.82
C GLN A 144 -1.37 4.00 17.27
N ILE A 145 -1.63 4.86 16.28
CA ILE A 145 -0.61 5.77 15.73
C ILE A 145 -0.31 6.90 16.75
N ASP A 146 0.96 7.26 16.86
CA ASP A 146 1.39 8.43 17.63
C ASP A 146 1.52 9.64 16.70
N LEU A 147 0.38 10.28 16.43
CA LEU A 147 0.31 11.39 15.48
C LEU A 147 1.18 12.58 15.91
N GLU A 148 1.25 12.85 17.22
CA GLU A 148 2.06 13.96 17.78
C GLU A 148 3.54 13.72 17.48
N LYS A 149 4.05 12.53 17.76
CA LYS A 149 5.45 12.21 17.45
C LYS A 149 5.74 12.18 15.95
N ILE A 150 4.80 11.68 15.12
CA ILE A 150 4.96 11.71 13.66
C ILE A 150 5.11 13.16 13.19
N THR A 151 4.22 14.06 13.60
CA THR A 151 4.26 15.47 13.20
C THR A 151 5.46 16.21 13.74
N ALA A 152 5.85 15.97 14.99
CA ALA A 152 7.04 16.56 15.61
C ALA A 152 8.36 16.08 14.94
N ALA A 153 8.38 14.91 14.35
CA ALA A 153 9.56 14.37 13.67
C ALA A 153 9.79 14.95 12.27
N ILE A 154 8.79 15.63 11.68
CA ILE A 154 8.89 16.22 10.34
C ILE A 154 9.82 17.46 10.39
N THR A 155 10.82 17.43 9.53
CA THR A 155 11.80 18.53 9.36
C THR A 155 11.80 19.02 7.91
N ALA A 156 12.56 20.08 7.63
CA ALA A 156 12.77 20.53 6.25
C ALA A 156 13.39 19.45 5.34
N LYS A 157 14.15 18.51 5.92
CA LYS A 157 14.78 17.39 5.20
C LYS A 157 13.87 16.18 5.04
N THR A 158 12.75 16.10 5.75
CA THR A 158 11.82 14.98 5.65
C THR A 158 11.20 14.98 4.26
N LYS A 159 11.56 14.00 3.46
CA LYS A 159 11.08 13.84 2.08
C LYS A 159 9.90 12.92 1.97
N MET A 160 9.83 11.90 2.85
CA MET A 160 8.82 10.86 2.75
C MET A 160 8.34 10.39 4.13
N ILE A 161 7.03 10.10 4.22
CA ILE A 161 6.44 9.31 5.29
C ILE A 161 6.07 7.94 4.72
N HIS A 162 6.61 6.89 5.32
CA HIS A 162 6.25 5.51 5.00
C HIS A 162 5.22 5.00 5.99
N ILE A 163 4.11 4.50 5.49
CA ILE A 163 3.01 3.90 6.25
C ILE A 163 2.85 2.45 5.82
N GLN A 164 3.07 1.52 6.72
CA GLN A 164 2.71 0.12 6.51
C GLN A 164 1.30 -0.11 7.03
N ARG A 165 0.33 -0.37 6.13
CA ARG A 165 -1.07 -0.55 6.50
C ARG A 165 -1.33 -1.87 7.21
N SER A 166 -0.77 -2.97 6.69
CA SER A 166 -1.00 -4.32 7.24
C SER A 166 -0.24 -4.54 8.55
N CYS A 167 -0.78 -5.41 9.41
CA CYS A 167 -0.06 -5.84 10.60
C CYS A 167 1.23 -6.62 10.29
N GLY A 168 1.35 -7.18 9.09
CA GLY A 168 2.48 -8.04 8.74
C GLY A 168 2.51 -9.27 9.65
N TYR A 169 3.70 -9.64 10.11
CA TYR A 169 3.91 -10.77 11.04
C TYR A 169 3.83 -10.35 12.53
N SER A 170 3.43 -9.11 12.82
CA SER A 170 3.35 -8.61 14.19
C SER A 170 2.06 -9.05 14.88
N SER A 171 2.16 -9.65 16.05
CA SER A 171 1.01 -10.02 16.90
C SER A 171 0.40 -8.82 17.66
N VAL A 172 1.13 -7.71 17.77
CA VAL A 172 0.70 -6.51 18.50
C VAL A 172 0.23 -5.37 17.63
N ARG A 173 0.57 -5.39 16.33
CA ARG A 173 0.15 -4.38 15.37
C ARG A 173 -1.20 -4.75 14.77
N LYS A 174 -2.11 -3.81 14.69
CA LYS A 174 -3.34 -3.95 13.90
C LYS A 174 -3.18 -3.44 12.47
N THR A 175 -4.04 -3.89 11.57
CA THR A 175 -4.21 -3.28 10.25
C THR A 175 -4.86 -1.91 10.39
N LEU A 176 -4.25 -0.87 9.83
CA LEU A 176 -4.76 0.49 9.90
C LEU A 176 -6.03 0.66 9.06
N ARG A 177 -6.96 1.43 9.60
CA ARG A 177 -8.14 1.90 8.86
C ARG A 177 -7.75 3.03 7.92
N ILE A 178 -8.56 3.21 6.89
CA ILE A 178 -8.34 4.26 5.89
C ILE A 178 -8.38 5.65 6.51
N GLU A 179 -9.27 5.86 7.48
CA GLU A 179 -9.42 7.11 8.20
C GLU A 179 -8.16 7.48 9.02
N GLU A 180 -7.52 6.47 9.63
CA GLU A 180 -6.27 6.66 10.38
C GLU A 180 -5.12 7.07 9.43
N ILE A 181 -5.04 6.43 8.27
CA ILE A 181 -4.07 6.80 7.22
C ILE A 181 -4.33 8.24 6.75
N GLY A 182 -5.59 8.59 6.48
CA GLY A 182 -5.97 9.95 6.08
C GLY A 182 -5.59 11.00 7.10
N THR A 183 -5.68 10.68 8.38
CA THR A 183 -5.25 11.58 9.47
C THR A 183 -3.75 11.86 9.40
N ILE A 184 -2.92 10.82 9.19
CA ILE A 184 -1.47 11.00 9.02
C ILE A 184 -1.18 11.86 7.79
N CYS A 185 -1.82 11.55 6.64
CA CYS A 185 -1.60 12.29 5.40
C CYS A 185 -1.93 13.77 5.53
N LYS A 186 -3.10 14.09 6.09
CA LYS A 186 -3.54 15.48 6.31
C LYS A 186 -2.59 16.25 7.25
N ALA A 187 -2.22 15.64 8.36
CA ALA A 187 -1.31 16.26 9.31
C ALA A 187 0.08 16.51 8.70
N ALA A 188 0.62 15.53 7.97
CA ALA A 188 1.91 15.67 7.32
C ALA A 188 1.90 16.74 6.23
N LYS A 189 0.89 16.76 5.36
CA LYS A 189 0.73 17.75 4.30
C LYS A 189 0.48 19.16 4.83
N ALA A 190 -0.17 19.30 5.97
CA ALA A 190 -0.35 20.61 6.63
C ALA A 190 0.97 21.23 7.08
N ILE A 191 1.97 20.41 7.47
CA ILE A 191 3.30 20.86 7.88
C ILE A 191 4.20 21.05 6.66
N LYS A 192 4.19 20.09 5.73
CA LYS A 192 5.04 20.09 4.55
C LYS A 192 4.24 19.62 3.34
N PRO A 193 3.68 20.55 2.52
CA PRO A 193 2.80 20.24 1.40
C PRO A 193 3.42 19.33 0.33
N ASP A 194 4.73 19.41 0.12
CA ASP A 194 5.49 18.62 -0.87
C ASP A 194 5.99 17.27 -0.34
N ILE A 195 5.60 16.87 0.88
CA ILE A 195 6.00 15.58 1.45
C ILE A 195 5.36 14.42 0.68
N PHE A 196 6.14 13.41 0.34
CA PHE A 196 5.61 12.17 -0.21
C PHE A 196 5.05 11.27 0.89
N VAL A 197 3.95 10.58 0.59
CA VAL A 197 3.42 9.53 1.47
C VAL A 197 3.46 8.22 0.72
N LEU A 198 4.29 7.30 1.16
CA LEU A 198 4.35 5.94 0.64
C LEU A 198 3.50 5.03 1.53
N LEU A 199 2.39 4.53 0.97
CA LEU A 199 1.52 3.58 1.63
C LEU A 199 1.73 2.17 1.09
N THR A 200 2.19 1.25 1.94
CA THR A 200 2.31 -0.17 1.58
C THR A 200 1.05 -0.93 2.00
N THR A 201 0.38 -1.56 1.03
CA THR A 201 -0.90 -2.22 1.23
C THR A 201 -1.08 -3.37 0.25
N VAL A 202 -0.56 -4.53 0.59
CA VAL A 202 -0.57 -5.69 -0.32
C VAL A 202 -1.85 -6.50 -0.23
N MET A 203 -2.40 -6.69 0.98
CA MET A 203 -3.45 -7.70 1.21
C MET A 203 -4.87 -7.16 1.45
N VAL A 204 -5.09 -5.86 1.38
CA VAL A 204 -6.37 -5.26 1.82
C VAL A 204 -6.93 -4.22 0.84
N ASN A 205 -6.53 -4.28 -0.43
CA ASN A 205 -6.84 -3.22 -1.39
C ASN A 205 -8.30 -3.16 -1.83
N LEU A 206 -8.97 -4.28 -1.97
CA LEU A 206 -10.32 -4.37 -2.51
C LEU A 206 -11.33 -5.02 -1.55
N LEU A 207 -11.02 -5.03 -0.24
CA LEU A 207 -11.88 -5.63 0.77
C LEU A 207 -13.02 -4.71 1.26
N LYS A 208 -13.04 -3.44 0.86
CA LYS A 208 -14.07 -2.46 1.27
C LYS A 208 -14.52 -1.61 0.10
N ASN A 209 -15.76 -1.12 0.18
CA ASN A 209 -16.35 -0.23 -0.82
C ASN A 209 -15.64 1.13 -0.92
N LYS A 210 -14.91 1.53 0.14
CA LYS A 210 -14.04 2.70 0.13
C LYS A 210 -12.60 2.27 -0.03
N ASN A 211 -12.01 2.57 -1.17
CA ASN A 211 -10.57 2.41 -1.40
C ASN A 211 -9.79 3.55 -0.74
N GLN A 212 -8.51 3.29 -0.52
CA GLN A 212 -7.54 4.24 0.03
C GLN A 212 -7.46 5.54 -0.76
N GLN A 213 -7.76 5.51 -2.05
CA GLN A 213 -7.67 6.63 -2.98
C GLN A 213 -8.81 7.66 -2.84
N LYS A 214 -9.89 7.34 -2.11
CA LYS A 214 -10.89 8.33 -1.71
C LYS A 214 -10.45 9.22 -0.53
N LEU A 215 -9.36 8.88 0.10
CA LEU A 215 -8.62 9.86 0.85
C LEU A 215 -7.98 10.76 -0.21
N GLU A 216 -8.27 12.04 -0.18
CA GLU A 216 -7.53 13.05 -0.93
C GLU A 216 -6.05 12.97 -0.52
N LEU A 217 -5.38 11.95 -1.04
CA LEU A 217 -3.93 11.78 -1.00
C LEU A 217 -3.40 12.67 -2.13
N ILE A 218 -3.59 13.95 -1.93
CA ILE A 218 -3.03 15.00 -2.78
C ILE A 218 -1.60 15.26 -2.35
#